data_44790b6cc4fe1773ad5ddc03507e59af
#
_entry.id   44790b6cc4fe1773ad5ddc03507e59af
#
_cell.length_a   1.000
_cell.length_b   1.000
_cell.length_c   1.000
_cell.angle_alpha   90.00
_cell.angle_beta   90.00
_cell.angle_gamma   90.00
#
_symmetry.space_group_name_H-M   'P 1'
#
loop_
_entity.id
_entity.type
_entity.pdbx_description
1 polymer ?
#
loop_
_entity_poly.entity_id
_entity_poly.type
_entity_poly.pdbx_seq_one_letter_code
_entity_poly.pdbx_strand_id
1 'polypeptide(L)'
;MPANLPPQYFEAEKHYRAAKTPQDKIEALEAMFALMPKHKGTDRLRAELRTKIAKFYEEAEKRPFVAKKGSQLYYVRKEGAGQVAMVGLPNVGKSQLVSVLTQAAPHVANYPFTTQLPIPGMMEYENVQVQLVDLPAITAPEASSWLPNIVKNADLLLVMVDVTQEPVTQLEAVIEWLEKHRMAVSNELKEPPAGMMHVKRALVIANKMDAEEARQRLESLFSHCAGRFPILTVSAKRGDGLEQLRETVYKALDIIRVYTKPPGGKADLTEPSVVRRGSTVGDVAETVHKDFARNLKYAQVWGSGKFDGQRVRRDYILQDGDIVELHI
;
A
#
# COMPACT_ATOMS: atom_id res chain seq x y z
N MET A 1 41.74 -17.49 -7.76
CA MET A 1 42.22 -16.10 -7.61
C MET A 1 41.36 -15.45 -6.54
N PRO A 2 41.93 -14.78 -5.53
CA PRO A 2 41.13 -14.07 -4.54
C PRO A 2 40.34 -12.97 -5.24
N ALA A 3 39.06 -12.86 -4.89
CA ALA A 3 38.20 -11.81 -5.41
C ALA A 3 38.75 -10.44 -4.99
N ASN A 4 39.08 -9.58 -5.96
CA ASN A 4 39.60 -8.25 -5.69
C ASN A 4 38.41 -7.36 -5.25
N LEU A 5 38.11 -7.38 -3.94
CA LEU A 5 36.99 -6.66 -3.36
C LEU A 5 37.42 -5.23 -2.98
N PRO A 6 36.59 -4.20 -3.23
CA PRO A 6 36.94 -2.83 -2.89
C PRO A 6 37.03 -2.62 -1.37
N PRO A 7 37.84 -1.66 -0.89
CA PRO A 7 38.00 -1.39 0.54
C PRO A 7 36.66 -1.14 1.28
N GLN A 8 35.71 -0.49 0.63
CA GLN A 8 34.36 -0.21 1.13
C GLN A 8 33.57 -1.51 1.44
N TYR A 9 33.86 -2.62 0.76
CA TYR A 9 33.25 -3.91 1.05
C TYR A 9 33.65 -4.40 2.46
N PHE A 10 34.89 -4.23 2.86
CA PHE A 10 35.37 -4.64 4.18
C PHE A 10 34.82 -3.75 5.29
N GLU A 11 34.50 -2.49 5.00
CA GLU A 11 33.78 -1.63 5.95
C GLU A 11 32.34 -2.11 6.13
N ALA A 12 31.63 -2.40 5.05
CA ALA A 12 30.30 -3.00 5.12
C ALA A 12 30.29 -4.37 5.84
N GLU A 13 31.35 -5.17 5.66
CA GLU A 13 31.52 -6.43 6.40
C GLU A 13 31.72 -6.21 7.90
N LYS A 14 32.46 -5.17 8.31
CA LYS A 14 32.58 -4.79 9.74
C LYS A 14 31.22 -4.38 10.31
N HIS A 15 30.43 -3.62 9.57
CA HIS A 15 29.05 -3.28 9.97
C HIS A 15 28.19 -4.53 10.13
N TYR A 16 28.27 -5.49 9.19
CA TYR A 16 27.58 -6.76 9.29
C TYR A 16 27.96 -7.56 10.55
N ARG A 17 29.25 -7.63 10.87
CA ARG A 17 29.74 -8.32 12.08
C ARG A 17 29.32 -7.61 13.38
N ALA A 18 29.21 -6.29 13.36
CA ALA A 18 28.77 -5.48 14.50
C ALA A 18 27.23 -5.45 14.65
N ALA A 19 26.50 -5.78 13.60
CA ALA A 19 25.04 -5.74 13.55
C ALA A 19 24.43 -6.77 14.51
N LYS A 20 23.55 -6.29 15.39
CA LYS A 20 22.86 -7.12 16.41
C LYS A 20 21.43 -7.46 16.02
N THR A 21 20.83 -6.71 15.10
CA THR A 21 19.44 -6.95 14.65
C THR A 21 19.40 -7.59 13.26
N PRO A 22 18.38 -8.38 12.92
CA PRO A 22 18.22 -8.91 11.57
C PRO A 22 18.18 -7.79 10.51
N GLN A 23 17.58 -6.65 10.84
CA GLN A 23 17.47 -5.50 9.93
C GLN A 23 18.82 -4.87 9.63
N ASP A 24 19.63 -4.59 10.68
CA ASP A 24 20.98 -4.04 10.50
C ASP A 24 21.87 -5.01 9.68
N LYS A 25 21.63 -6.33 9.84
CA LYS A 25 22.32 -7.37 9.06
C LYS A 25 21.90 -7.36 7.60
N ILE A 26 20.61 -7.17 7.31
CA ILE A 26 20.09 -7.05 5.96
C ILE A 26 20.72 -5.83 5.27
N GLU A 27 20.68 -4.66 5.90
CA GLU A 27 21.25 -3.43 5.35
C GLU A 27 22.75 -3.57 5.03
N ALA A 28 23.51 -4.12 5.98
CA ALA A 28 24.93 -4.34 5.79
C ALA A 28 25.23 -5.37 4.68
N LEU A 29 24.45 -6.46 4.58
CA LEU A 29 24.58 -7.45 3.51
C LEU A 29 24.19 -6.90 2.13
N GLU A 30 23.17 -6.04 2.05
CA GLU A 30 22.81 -5.35 0.82
C GLU A 30 23.89 -4.38 0.36
N ALA A 31 24.47 -3.62 1.29
CA ALA A 31 25.64 -2.77 1.01
C ALA A 31 26.83 -3.59 0.49
N MET A 32 27.16 -4.72 1.12
CA MET A 32 28.19 -5.64 0.65
C MET A 32 27.88 -6.17 -0.75
N PHE A 33 26.62 -6.52 -1.02
CA PHE A 33 26.20 -7.05 -2.30
C PHE A 33 26.27 -6.01 -3.44
N ALA A 34 25.90 -4.75 -3.13
CA ALA A 34 25.99 -3.63 -4.06
C ALA A 34 27.43 -3.27 -4.47
N LEU A 35 28.36 -3.36 -3.50
CA LEU A 35 29.78 -3.04 -3.69
C LEU A 35 30.58 -4.15 -4.39
N MET A 36 29.97 -5.34 -4.56
CA MET A 36 30.68 -6.49 -5.14
C MET A 36 30.72 -6.45 -6.66
N PRO A 37 31.90 -6.55 -7.29
CA PRO A 37 32.05 -6.60 -8.73
C PRO A 37 31.32 -7.81 -9.35
N LYS A 38 30.82 -7.63 -10.58
CA LYS A 38 30.09 -8.69 -11.32
C LYS A 38 31.08 -9.43 -12.27
N HIS A 39 31.70 -10.49 -11.79
CA HIS A 39 32.53 -11.37 -12.64
C HIS A 39 32.54 -12.80 -12.09
N LYS A 40 32.90 -13.77 -12.93
CA LYS A 40 32.91 -15.22 -12.58
C LYS A 40 33.54 -15.57 -11.23
N GLY A 41 34.55 -14.82 -10.79
CA GLY A 41 35.24 -15.06 -9.49
C GLY A 41 34.42 -14.65 -8.27
N THR A 42 33.35 -13.85 -8.44
CA THR A 42 32.47 -13.38 -7.34
C THR A 42 31.09 -14.02 -7.39
N ASP A 43 30.74 -14.82 -8.39
CA ASP A 43 29.41 -15.40 -8.56
C ASP A 43 29.00 -16.27 -7.36
N ARG A 44 29.91 -17.09 -6.83
CA ARG A 44 29.65 -17.92 -5.65
C ARG A 44 29.38 -17.07 -4.41
N LEU A 45 30.19 -16.04 -4.18
CA LEU A 45 30.06 -15.14 -3.02
C LEU A 45 28.75 -14.32 -3.12
N ARG A 46 28.38 -13.89 -4.32
CA ARG A 46 27.09 -13.23 -4.60
C ARG A 46 25.90 -14.13 -4.32
N ALA A 47 25.99 -15.42 -4.69
CA ALA A 47 24.95 -16.39 -4.38
C ALA A 47 24.81 -16.62 -2.87
N GLU A 48 25.94 -16.73 -2.15
CA GLU A 48 25.95 -16.87 -0.69
C GLU A 48 25.34 -15.66 0.02
N LEU A 49 25.65 -14.42 -0.43
CA LEU A 49 25.05 -13.21 0.13
C LEU A 49 23.53 -13.14 -0.14
N ARG A 50 23.07 -13.50 -1.34
CA ARG A 50 21.62 -13.57 -1.64
C ARG A 50 20.89 -14.53 -0.72
N THR A 51 21.47 -15.71 -0.48
CA THR A 51 20.89 -16.71 0.42
C THR A 51 20.82 -16.19 1.86
N LYS A 52 21.89 -15.50 2.33
CA LYS A 52 21.90 -14.90 3.66
C LYS A 52 20.87 -13.76 3.79
N ILE A 53 20.78 -12.89 2.80
CA ILE A 53 19.77 -11.81 2.74
C ILE A 53 18.37 -12.41 2.83
N ALA A 54 18.05 -13.40 1.98
CA ALA A 54 16.75 -14.06 2.00
C ALA A 54 16.43 -14.71 3.36
N LYS A 55 17.43 -15.36 3.98
CA LYS A 55 17.27 -15.95 5.32
C LYS A 55 16.97 -14.92 6.39
N PHE A 56 17.67 -13.78 6.38
CA PHE A 56 17.43 -12.72 7.38
C PHE A 56 16.10 -12.00 7.12
N TYR A 57 15.63 -11.87 5.90
CA TYR A 57 14.26 -11.43 5.60
C TYR A 57 13.23 -12.39 6.19
N GLU A 58 13.41 -13.70 6.01
CA GLU A 58 12.52 -14.73 6.58
C GLU A 58 12.57 -14.74 8.13
N GLU A 59 13.75 -14.54 8.73
CA GLU A 59 13.90 -14.41 10.19
C GLU A 59 13.24 -13.11 10.72
N ALA A 60 13.32 -12.01 9.98
CA ALA A 60 12.66 -10.76 10.32
C ALA A 60 11.11 -10.88 10.27
N GLU A 61 10.59 -11.66 9.32
CA GLU A 61 9.16 -11.96 9.23
C GLU A 61 8.63 -12.86 10.37
N LYS A 62 9.45 -13.78 10.89
CA LYS A 62 9.06 -14.75 11.93
C LYS A 62 9.15 -14.23 13.36
N ARG A 63 9.83 -13.11 13.60
CA ARG A 63 9.95 -12.52 14.94
C ARG A 63 8.95 -11.40 15.12
N PRO A 64 8.09 -11.42 16.17
CA PRO A 64 7.36 -10.23 16.55
C PRO A 64 8.39 -9.12 16.85
N PHE A 65 8.25 -7.99 16.19
CA PHE A 65 9.17 -6.87 16.24
C PHE A 65 9.27 -6.31 17.65
N VAL A 66 10.37 -6.63 18.36
CA VAL A 66 10.72 -6.01 19.65
C VAL A 66 11.51 -4.73 19.34
N ALA A 67 10.83 -3.60 19.45
CA ALA A 67 11.40 -2.29 19.19
C ALA A 67 12.57 -1.93 20.12
N LYS A 68 13.70 -1.53 19.56
CA LYS A 68 14.76 -0.80 20.28
C LYS A 68 14.34 0.68 20.43
N LYS A 69 14.46 1.21 21.65
CA LYS A 69 14.43 2.65 21.93
C LYS A 69 15.48 3.36 21.05
N GLY A 70 15.01 4.11 20.01
CA GLY A 70 15.91 4.96 19.24
C GLY A 70 15.51 5.29 17.80
N SER A 71 14.88 4.37 17.06
CA SER A 71 14.24 4.64 15.77
C SER A 71 13.26 3.51 15.47
N GLN A 72 12.04 3.63 15.95
CA GLN A 72 10.96 2.73 15.57
C GLN A 72 10.54 3.06 14.14
N LEU A 73 11.07 2.32 13.16
CA LEU A 73 10.49 2.27 11.83
C LEU A 73 9.18 1.47 11.96
N TYR A 74 8.07 2.17 12.15
CA TYR A 74 6.75 1.56 12.09
C TYR A 74 6.48 1.15 10.65
N TYR A 75 6.34 -0.13 10.43
CA TYR A 75 5.97 -0.71 9.16
C TYR A 75 4.61 -1.39 9.31
N VAL A 76 3.66 -1.01 8.48
CA VAL A 76 2.38 -1.71 8.37
C VAL A 76 2.45 -2.60 7.14
N ARG A 77 2.46 -3.92 7.36
CA ARG A 77 2.43 -4.88 6.25
C ARG A 77 1.17 -4.67 5.43
N LYS A 78 1.32 -4.65 4.11
CA LYS A 78 0.16 -4.59 3.20
C LYS A 78 -0.60 -5.91 3.24
N GLU A 79 -1.90 -5.81 3.43
CA GLU A 79 -2.84 -6.93 3.43
C GLU A 79 -4.06 -6.60 2.58
N GLY A 80 -4.73 -7.64 2.09
CA GLY A 80 -5.90 -7.48 1.23
C GLY A 80 -5.61 -6.90 -0.15
N ALA A 81 -6.60 -6.27 -0.73
CA ALA A 81 -6.59 -5.77 -2.11
C ALA A 81 -5.76 -4.51 -2.32
N GLY A 82 -5.43 -3.77 -1.25
CA GLY A 82 -4.62 -2.56 -1.28
C GLY A 82 -4.60 -1.87 0.07
N GLN A 83 -3.60 -1.01 0.29
CA GLN A 83 -3.41 -0.25 1.52
C GLN A 83 -3.75 1.22 1.30
N VAL A 84 -4.64 1.74 2.12
CA VAL A 84 -5.15 3.12 2.09
C VAL A 84 -4.75 3.83 3.38
N ALA A 85 -4.03 4.93 3.29
CA ALA A 85 -3.61 5.71 4.45
C ALA A 85 -4.56 6.89 4.68
N MET A 86 -5.03 7.03 5.93
CA MET A 86 -5.87 8.14 6.38
C MET A 86 -4.99 9.30 6.85
N VAL A 87 -4.96 10.41 6.12
CA VAL A 87 -4.15 11.60 6.46
C VAL A 87 -5.03 12.81 6.76
N GLY A 88 -4.59 13.65 7.67
CA GLY A 88 -5.34 14.87 8.04
C GLY A 88 -4.91 15.45 9.38
N LEU A 89 -5.45 16.60 9.70
CA LEU A 89 -5.23 17.31 10.97
C LEU A 89 -5.86 16.58 12.18
N PRO A 90 -5.60 17.04 13.41
CA PRO A 90 -6.30 16.50 14.58
C PRO A 90 -7.82 16.69 14.49
N ASN A 91 -8.58 15.77 15.07
CA ASN A 91 -10.04 15.86 15.26
C ASN A 91 -10.90 15.90 13.97
N VAL A 92 -10.32 15.65 12.80
CA VAL A 92 -11.10 15.56 11.54
C VAL A 92 -11.95 14.27 11.43
N GLY A 93 -11.77 13.32 12.36
CA GLY A 93 -12.57 12.10 12.45
C GLY A 93 -11.97 10.87 11.78
N LYS A 94 -10.64 10.80 11.57
CA LYS A 94 -9.96 9.64 10.95
C LYS A 94 -10.30 8.33 11.63
N SER A 95 -10.00 8.21 12.92
CA SER A 95 -10.24 6.98 13.71
C SER A 95 -11.73 6.60 13.76
N GLN A 96 -12.62 7.59 13.80
CA GLN A 96 -14.05 7.34 13.76
C GLN A 96 -14.47 6.76 12.41
N LEU A 97 -13.96 7.31 11.31
CA LEU A 97 -14.27 6.80 9.98
C LEU A 97 -13.75 5.38 9.78
N VAL A 98 -12.51 5.09 10.22
CA VAL A 98 -11.96 3.72 10.16
C VAL A 98 -12.83 2.76 10.97
N SER A 99 -13.22 3.10 12.21
CA SER A 99 -14.03 2.21 13.05
C SER A 99 -15.38 1.86 12.43
N VAL A 100 -16.03 2.81 11.72
CA VAL A 100 -17.33 2.58 11.07
C VAL A 100 -17.16 1.80 9.76
N LEU A 101 -16.08 2.00 9.01
CA LEU A 101 -15.85 1.32 7.74
C LEU A 101 -15.39 -0.13 7.91
N THR A 102 -14.65 -0.43 8.97
CA THR A 102 -13.99 -1.73 9.12
C THR A 102 -14.78 -2.73 9.96
N GLN A 103 -15.93 -2.36 10.53
CA GLN A 103 -16.70 -3.17 11.49
C GLN A 103 -15.83 -3.80 12.61
N ALA A 104 -14.56 -3.54 12.60
CA ALA A 104 -13.67 -3.91 13.66
C ALA A 104 -14.11 -3.07 14.87
N ALA A 105 -14.62 -3.73 15.90
CA ALA A 105 -14.42 -3.19 17.24
C ALA A 105 -12.91 -2.88 17.28
N PRO A 106 -12.50 -1.61 17.45
CA PRO A 106 -11.07 -1.37 17.57
C PRO A 106 -10.64 -2.32 18.69
N HIS A 107 -9.67 -3.20 18.42
CA HIS A 107 -8.88 -3.73 19.51
C HIS A 107 -8.19 -2.49 20.08
N VAL A 108 -9.00 -1.73 20.84
CA VAL A 108 -8.53 -0.74 21.79
C VAL A 108 -7.78 -1.57 22.80
N ALA A 109 -6.53 -1.86 22.48
CA ALA A 109 -5.60 -2.19 23.54
C ALA A 109 -5.72 -1.02 24.50
N ASN A 110 -6.12 -1.31 25.74
CA ASN A 110 -6.31 -0.36 26.84
C ASN A 110 -4.98 0.32 27.21
N TYR A 111 -4.47 1.15 26.30
CA TYR A 111 -3.34 2.04 26.53
C TYR A 111 -3.88 3.47 26.52
N PRO A 112 -3.73 4.21 27.63
CA PRO A 112 -4.29 5.55 27.79
C PRO A 112 -3.56 6.65 27.00
N PHE A 113 -3.10 6.41 25.76
CA PHE A 113 -2.52 7.39 24.83
C PHE A 113 -2.53 6.82 23.39
N THR A 114 -3.70 6.43 22.90
CA THR A 114 -3.89 5.57 21.72
C THR A 114 -3.73 6.22 20.34
N THR A 115 -3.26 7.44 20.23
CA THR A 115 -3.12 8.13 18.93
C THR A 115 -1.69 8.17 18.38
N GLN A 116 -0.77 7.36 18.92
CA GLN A 116 0.65 7.43 18.53
C GLN A 116 1.10 6.32 17.57
N LEU A 117 0.27 5.31 17.32
CA LEU A 117 0.64 4.16 16.48
C LEU A 117 -0.30 4.05 15.26
N PRO A 118 0.19 3.55 14.12
CA PRO A 118 -0.69 3.23 13.00
C PRO A 118 -1.58 2.04 13.36
N ILE A 119 -2.88 2.18 13.13
CA ILE A 119 -3.87 1.13 13.42
C ILE A 119 -4.47 0.66 12.09
N PRO A 120 -4.14 -0.55 11.61
CA PRO A 120 -4.79 -1.10 10.43
C PRO A 120 -6.17 -1.65 10.75
N GLY A 121 -7.11 -1.48 9.82
CA GLY A 121 -8.44 -2.09 9.82
C GLY A 121 -8.78 -2.57 8.42
N MET A 122 -9.62 -3.61 8.31
CA MET A 122 -10.02 -4.17 7.03
C MET A 122 -11.44 -3.71 6.66
N MET A 123 -11.53 -2.94 5.58
CA MET A 123 -12.79 -2.51 4.99
C MET A 123 -13.24 -3.52 3.95
N GLU A 124 -14.42 -4.06 4.12
CA GLU A 124 -15.02 -4.98 3.14
C GLU A 124 -15.72 -4.20 2.03
N TYR A 125 -15.48 -4.62 0.80
CA TYR A 125 -16.23 -4.18 -0.37
C TYR A 125 -16.44 -5.37 -1.30
N GLU A 126 -17.70 -5.76 -1.50
CA GLU A 126 -18.08 -7.00 -2.20
C GLU A 126 -17.31 -8.21 -1.64
N ASN A 127 -16.47 -8.85 -2.46
CA ASN A 127 -15.66 -10.02 -2.07
C ASN A 127 -14.18 -9.72 -1.91
N VAL A 128 -13.81 -8.47 -1.65
CA VAL A 128 -12.42 -8.06 -1.36
C VAL A 128 -12.34 -7.28 -0.06
N GLN A 129 -11.18 -7.31 0.55
CA GLN A 129 -10.87 -6.52 1.74
C GLN A 129 -9.78 -5.50 1.40
N VAL A 130 -10.01 -4.25 1.78
CA VAL A 130 -9.08 -3.13 1.62
C VAL A 130 -8.56 -2.73 2.99
N GLN A 131 -7.25 -2.68 3.14
CA GLN A 131 -6.62 -2.28 4.40
C GLN A 131 -6.67 -0.75 4.54
N LEU A 132 -7.39 -0.25 5.54
CA LEU A 132 -7.35 1.15 5.96
C LEU A 132 -6.35 1.30 7.09
N VAL A 133 -5.48 2.29 7.03
CA VAL A 133 -4.51 2.56 8.10
C VAL A 133 -4.87 3.90 8.74
N ASP A 134 -5.38 3.83 9.99
CA ASP A 134 -5.56 5.03 10.80
C ASP A 134 -4.21 5.56 11.23
N LEU A 135 -3.94 6.82 10.92
CA LEU A 135 -2.68 7.47 11.20
C LEU A 135 -2.88 8.64 12.19
N PRO A 136 -1.88 8.91 13.04
CA PRO A 136 -1.86 10.15 13.81
C PRO A 136 -2.01 11.37 12.91
N ALA A 137 -2.36 12.49 13.51
CA ALA A 137 -2.38 13.76 12.79
C ALA A 137 -0.99 14.08 12.21
N ILE A 138 -0.95 14.71 11.03
CA ILE A 138 0.32 15.09 10.38
C ILE A 138 1.15 16.07 11.22
N THR A 139 0.52 16.74 12.18
CA THR A 139 1.15 17.65 13.14
C THR A 139 1.65 16.98 14.42
N ALA A 140 1.45 15.65 14.57
CA ALA A 140 1.88 14.93 15.76
C ALA A 140 3.40 14.78 15.80
N PRO A 141 4.10 15.36 16.80
CA PRO A 141 5.57 15.36 16.85
C PRO A 141 6.14 13.94 16.93
N GLU A 142 5.47 13.04 17.65
CA GLU A 142 5.89 11.65 17.88
C GLU A 142 5.87 10.81 16.62
N ALA A 143 5.02 11.16 15.66
CA ALA A 143 4.86 10.47 14.40
C ALA A 143 5.75 11.02 13.28
N SER A 144 6.41 12.16 13.50
CA SER A 144 7.14 12.90 12.45
C SER A 144 8.24 12.08 11.74
N SER A 145 8.85 11.12 12.43
CA SER A 145 9.95 10.32 11.88
C SER A 145 9.51 9.14 11.02
N TRP A 146 8.34 8.56 11.25
CA TRP A 146 7.89 7.33 10.61
C TRP A 146 6.64 7.50 9.74
N LEU A 147 5.79 8.48 10.06
CA LEU A 147 4.55 8.75 9.35
C LEU A 147 4.75 8.91 7.82
N PRO A 148 5.77 9.67 7.35
CA PRO A 148 6.01 9.82 5.93
C PRO A 148 6.27 8.48 5.22
N ASN A 149 6.92 7.52 5.88
CA ASN A 149 7.20 6.22 5.28
C ASN A 149 5.94 5.38 5.07
N ILE A 150 5.00 5.41 6.00
CA ILE A 150 3.72 4.70 5.83
C ILE A 150 2.90 5.35 4.71
N VAL A 151 2.80 6.68 4.72
CA VAL A 151 2.09 7.43 3.67
C VAL A 151 2.71 7.20 2.29
N LYS A 152 4.05 7.16 2.21
CA LYS A 152 4.79 6.82 0.99
C LYS A 152 4.46 5.43 0.46
N ASN A 153 4.31 4.44 1.34
CA ASN A 153 4.06 3.07 0.94
C ASN A 153 2.59 2.77 0.62
N ALA A 154 1.65 3.56 1.12
CA ALA A 154 0.22 3.38 0.83
C ALA A 154 -0.07 3.47 -0.67
N ASP A 155 -1.08 2.73 -1.14
CA ASP A 155 -1.50 2.72 -2.55
C ASP A 155 -2.43 3.90 -2.86
N LEU A 156 -3.19 4.37 -1.88
CA LEU A 156 -4.12 5.50 -1.98
C LEU A 156 -4.09 6.30 -0.67
N LEU A 157 -4.30 7.61 -0.76
CA LEU A 157 -4.49 8.48 0.39
C LEU A 157 -5.95 8.93 0.51
N LEU A 158 -6.52 8.88 1.71
CA LEU A 158 -7.74 9.59 2.06
C LEU A 158 -7.36 10.83 2.86
N VAL A 159 -7.44 11.99 2.21
CA VAL A 159 -7.17 13.28 2.84
C VAL A 159 -8.45 13.76 3.50
N MET A 160 -8.49 13.66 4.82
CA MET A 160 -9.68 14.01 5.60
C MET A 160 -9.66 15.48 6.04
N VAL A 161 -10.78 16.15 5.80
CA VAL A 161 -11.03 17.51 6.27
C VAL A 161 -12.36 17.60 7.05
N ASP A 162 -12.37 18.47 8.04
CA ASP A 162 -13.54 18.78 8.85
C ASP A 162 -14.25 19.99 8.25
N VAL A 163 -15.46 19.80 7.71
CA VAL A 163 -16.22 20.88 7.07
C VAL A 163 -16.88 21.83 8.07
N THR A 164 -16.79 21.57 9.38
CA THR A 164 -17.24 22.51 10.42
C THR A 164 -16.21 23.62 10.69
N GLN A 165 -15.01 23.50 10.10
CA GLN A 165 -13.92 24.48 10.21
C GLN A 165 -13.57 25.01 8.81
N GLU A 166 -12.30 25.44 8.60
CA GLU A 166 -11.81 25.90 7.30
C GLU A 166 -11.23 24.71 6.47
N PRO A 167 -12.03 24.00 5.65
CA PRO A 167 -11.61 22.77 5.02
C PRO A 167 -10.50 22.96 3.96
N VAL A 168 -10.49 24.12 3.29
CA VAL A 168 -9.45 24.46 2.30
C VAL A 168 -8.08 24.61 2.98
N THR A 169 -8.02 25.33 4.10
CA THR A 169 -6.79 25.50 4.88
C THR A 169 -6.27 24.15 5.40
N GLN A 170 -7.17 23.26 5.83
CA GLN A 170 -6.79 21.92 6.27
C GLN A 170 -6.21 21.08 5.13
N LEU A 171 -6.83 21.13 3.96
CA LEU A 171 -6.35 20.43 2.76
C LEU A 171 -4.96 20.92 2.35
N GLU A 172 -4.76 22.23 2.26
CA GLU A 172 -3.47 22.82 1.87
C GLU A 172 -2.38 22.47 2.90
N ALA A 173 -2.68 22.45 4.20
CA ALA A 173 -1.73 22.02 5.22
C ALA A 173 -1.28 20.55 5.02
N VAL A 174 -2.18 19.66 4.57
CA VAL A 174 -1.82 18.28 4.25
C VAL A 174 -0.99 18.22 2.98
N ILE A 175 -1.33 18.99 1.95
CA ILE A 175 -0.58 19.03 0.69
C ILE A 175 0.84 19.54 0.94
N GLU A 176 0.99 20.65 1.66
CA GLU A 176 2.29 21.21 2.04
C GLU A 176 3.14 20.21 2.83
N TRP A 177 2.52 19.49 3.76
CA TRP A 177 3.21 18.43 4.50
C TRP A 177 3.70 17.32 3.59
N LEU A 178 2.90 16.87 2.61
CA LEU A 178 3.28 15.85 1.63
C LEU A 178 4.43 16.33 0.74
N GLU A 179 4.36 17.56 0.25
CA GLU A 179 5.41 18.18 -0.58
C GLU A 179 6.74 18.32 0.17
N LYS A 180 6.70 18.74 1.44
CA LYS A 180 7.87 18.76 2.32
C LYS A 180 8.57 17.40 2.43
N HIS A 181 7.80 16.31 2.34
CA HIS A 181 8.30 14.94 2.31
C HIS A 181 8.52 14.40 0.89
N ARG A 182 8.58 15.29 -0.13
CA ARG A 182 8.82 14.99 -1.54
C ARG A 182 7.79 14.04 -2.17
N MET A 183 6.55 14.14 -1.74
CA MET A 183 5.41 13.43 -2.30
C MET A 183 4.48 14.42 -3.00
N ALA A 184 4.35 14.31 -4.33
CA ALA A 184 3.34 15.02 -5.09
C ALA A 184 2.00 14.28 -4.97
N VAL A 185 0.91 15.02 -4.93
CA VAL A 185 -0.45 14.45 -4.94
C VAL A 185 -1.10 14.72 -6.28
N SER A 186 -1.42 13.67 -7.02
CA SER A 186 -2.11 13.78 -8.31
C SER A 186 -2.80 12.47 -8.66
N ASN A 187 -3.97 12.56 -9.25
CA ASN A 187 -4.69 11.41 -9.79
C ASN A 187 -4.41 11.19 -11.29
N GLU A 188 -3.69 12.10 -11.93
CA GLU A 188 -3.39 12.08 -13.37
C GLU A 188 -1.92 11.74 -13.65
N LEU A 189 -0.99 12.29 -12.86
CA LEU A 189 0.43 12.09 -13.07
C LEU A 189 0.84 10.65 -12.80
N LYS A 190 1.61 10.07 -13.71
CA LYS A 190 2.23 8.75 -13.53
C LYS A 190 3.63 8.83 -12.92
N GLU A 191 4.33 9.93 -13.21
CA GLU A 191 5.71 10.17 -12.78
C GLU A 191 5.79 11.42 -11.89
N PRO A 192 6.69 11.44 -10.90
CA PRO A 192 6.83 12.58 -10.01
C PRO A 192 7.42 13.78 -10.76
N PRO A 193 6.87 15.00 -10.53
CA PRO A 193 7.44 16.23 -11.08
C PRO A 193 8.82 16.53 -10.48
N ALA A 194 9.53 17.49 -11.07
CA ALA A 194 10.86 17.89 -10.62
C ALA A 194 10.89 18.25 -9.13
N GLY A 195 11.85 17.70 -8.41
CA GLY A 195 12.00 17.89 -6.96
C GLY A 195 11.18 16.93 -6.08
N MET A 196 10.22 16.20 -6.66
CA MET A 196 9.45 15.17 -5.95
C MET A 196 10.05 13.77 -6.22
N MET A 197 9.78 12.83 -5.33
CA MET A 197 10.24 11.44 -5.44
C MET A 197 9.10 10.46 -5.68
N HIS A 198 7.89 10.83 -5.28
CA HIS A 198 6.71 9.97 -5.36
C HIS A 198 5.50 10.76 -5.82
N VAL A 199 4.61 10.09 -6.58
CA VAL A 199 3.26 10.57 -6.84
C VAL A 199 2.30 9.72 -6.03
N LYS A 200 1.36 10.37 -5.34
CA LYS A 200 0.29 9.74 -4.58
C LYS A 200 -1.07 10.09 -5.15
N ARG A 201 -1.89 9.08 -5.39
CA ARG A 201 -3.32 9.28 -5.64
C ARG A 201 -4.01 9.63 -4.34
N ALA A 202 -4.96 10.55 -4.38
CA ALA A 202 -5.72 10.94 -3.21
C ALA A 202 -7.20 11.19 -3.51
N LEU A 203 -8.02 10.89 -2.51
CA LEU A 203 -9.42 11.31 -2.43
C LEU A 203 -9.55 12.27 -1.25
N VAL A 204 -10.26 13.37 -1.44
CA VAL A 204 -10.57 14.31 -0.36
C VAL A 204 -11.88 13.90 0.29
N ILE A 205 -11.87 13.69 1.59
CA ILE A 205 -13.03 13.26 2.37
C ILE A 205 -13.49 14.42 3.24
N ALA A 206 -14.58 15.06 2.83
CA ALA A 206 -15.27 16.12 3.56
C ALA A 206 -16.17 15.50 4.63
N ASN A 207 -15.66 15.40 5.86
CA ASN A 207 -16.33 14.74 6.99
C ASN A 207 -17.12 15.75 7.85
N LYS A 208 -18.03 15.22 8.67
CA LYS A 208 -18.96 15.94 9.56
C LYS A 208 -20.07 16.67 8.82
N MET A 209 -20.55 16.09 7.73
CA MET A 209 -21.69 16.61 6.96
C MET A 209 -23.02 16.69 7.73
N ASP A 210 -23.06 16.10 8.93
CA ASP A 210 -24.20 16.18 9.85
C ASP A 210 -24.33 17.55 10.55
N ALA A 211 -23.33 18.42 10.45
CA ALA A 211 -23.37 19.77 11.01
C ALA A 211 -24.12 20.74 10.10
N GLU A 212 -24.87 21.67 10.68
CA GLU A 212 -25.73 22.63 9.94
C GLU A 212 -24.91 23.57 9.04
N GLU A 213 -23.73 23.96 9.46
CA GLU A 213 -22.87 24.90 8.71
C GLU A 213 -22.03 24.23 7.61
N ALA A 214 -22.09 22.91 7.49
CA ALA A 214 -21.22 22.14 6.59
C ALA A 214 -21.37 22.51 5.11
N ARG A 215 -22.61 22.82 4.65
CA ARG A 215 -22.91 23.07 3.24
C ARG A 215 -22.18 24.30 2.68
N GLN A 216 -22.16 25.39 3.41
CA GLN A 216 -21.54 26.65 2.95
C GLN A 216 -20.03 26.50 2.72
N ARG A 217 -19.34 25.83 3.64
CA ARG A 217 -17.88 25.60 3.55
C ARG A 217 -17.51 24.54 2.53
N LEU A 218 -18.44 23.63 2.24
CA LEU A 218 -18.25 22.62 1.21
C LEU A 218 -18.13 23.22 -0.20
N GLU A 219 -18.86 24.29 -0.52
CA GLU A 219 -18.78 24.98 -1.81
C GLU A 219 -17.38 25.56 -2.06
N SER A 220 -16.76 26.13 -1.05
CA SER A 220 -15.38 26.64 -1.13
C SER A 220 -14.38 25.51 -1.38
N LEU A 221 -14.58 24.35 -0.76
CA LEU A 221 -13.74 23.19 -0.95
C LEU A 221 -13.88 22.61 -2.39
N PHE A 222 -15.12 22.50 -2.90
CA PHE A 222 -15.36 22.07 -4.28
C PHE A 222 -14.71 22.99 -5.29
N SER A 223 -14.88 24.31 -5.11
CA SER A 223 -14.26 25.30 -5.99
C SER A 223 -12.74 25.22 -5.99
N HIS A 224 -12.15 25.03 -4.81
CA HIS A 224 -10.68 24.91 -4.65
C HIS A 224 -10.13 23.63 -5.25
N CYS A 225 -10.84 22.51 -5.11
CA CYS A 225 -10.42 21.20 -5.63
C CYS A 225 -10.78 20.97 -7.09
N ALA A 226 -11.51 21.87 -7.75
CA ALA A 226 -12.04 21.68 -9.09
C ALA A 226 -10.97 21.18 -10.07
N GLY A 227 -11.15 19.95 -10.59
CA GLY A 227 -10.21 19.31 -11.51
C GLY A 227 -8.94 18.73 -10.89
N ARG A 228 -8.68 18.95 -9.58
CA ARG A 228 -7.47 18.41 -8.91
C ARG A 228 -7.74 17.09 -8.20
N PHE A 229 -8.80 17.04 -7.39
CA PHE A 229 -9.10 15.89 -6.53
C PHE A 229 -10.59 15.56 -6.54
N PRO A 230 -10.97 14.28 -6.58
CA PRO A 230 -12.33 13.86 -6.27
C PRO A 230 -12.63 14.15 -4.79
N ILE A 231 -13.83 14.71 -4.54
CA ILE A 231 -14.31 14.98 -3.18
C ILE A 231 -15.48 14.06 -2.88
N LEU A 232 -15.45 13.45 -1.71
CA LEU A 232 -16.55 12.66 -1.16
C LEU A 232 -17.02 13.29 0.14
N THR A 233 -18.31 13.44 0.28
CA THR A 233 -18.94 13.97 1.49
C THR A 233 -19.41 12.82 2.36
N VAL A 234 -19.04 12.84 3.65
CA VAL A 234 -19.42 11.79 4.59
C VAL A 234 -19.81 12.37 5.95
N SER A 235 -20.60 11.62 6.69
CA SER A 235 -20.74 11.77 8.12
C SER A 235 -20.34 10.46 8.80
N ALA A 236 -19.14 10.39 9.33
CA ALA A 236 -18.69 9.23 10.10
C ALA A 236 -19.57 8.98 11.34
N LYS A 237 -20.27 10.01 11.83
CA LYS A 237 -21.20 9.91 12.97
C LYS A 237 -22.55 9.28 12.60
N ARG A 238 -23.10 9.63 11.43
CA ARG A 238 -24.41 9.17 10.96
C ARG A 238 -24.31 7.96 10.03
N GLY A 239 -23.16 7.71 9.45
CA GLY A 239 -22.97 6.69 8.42
C GLY A 239 -23.32 7.15 7.00
N ASP A 240 -23.59 8.46 6.79
CA ASP A 240 -23.95 8.98 5.48
C ASP A 240 -22.73 8.96 4.54
N GLY A 241 -22.93 8.57 3.28
CA GLY A 241 -21.91 8.57 2.23
C GLY A 241 -20.90 7.41 2.30
N LEU A 242 -21.01 6.47 3.26
CA LEU A 242 -20.02 5.42 3.46
C LEU A 242 -20.00 4.39 2.32
N GLU A 243 -21.15 4.01 1.77
CA GLU A 243 -21.19 3.06 0.64
C GLU A 243 -20.55 3.65 -0.60
N GLN A 244 -20.82 4.91 -0.91
CA GLN A 244 -20.18 5.62 -2.02
C GLN A 244 -18.65 5.72 -1.78
N LEU A 245 -18.23 5.91 -0.53
CA LEU A 245 -16.82 5.94 -0.18
C LEU A 245 -16.15 4.58 -0.42
N ARG A 246 -16.76 3.46 -0.01
CA ARG A 246 -16.25 2.10 -0.26
C ARG A 246 -16.04 1.85 -1.75
N GLU A 247 -17.06 2.12 -2.55
CA GLU A 247 -17.02 1.99 -4.01
C GLU A 247 -15.91 2.85 -4.64
N THR A 248 -15.83 4.13 -4.23
CA THR A 248 -14.84 5.07 -4.78
C THR A 248 -13.42 4.69 -4.40
N VAL A 249 -13.18 4.23 -3.17
CA VAL A 249 -11.88 3.73 -2.72
C VAL A 249 -11.47 2.53 -3.56
N TYR A 250 -12.37 1.56 -3.76
CA TYR A 250 -12.10 0.39 -4.60
C TYR A 250 -11.71 0.79 -6.04
N LYS A 251 -12.48 1.67 -6.66
CA LYS A 251 -12.18 2.18 -8.01
C LYS A 251 -10.86 2.93 -8.09
N ALA A 252 -10.54 3.73 -7.05
CA ALA A 252 -9.31 4.53 -7.02
C ALA A 252 -8.04 3.69 -6.80
N LEU A 253 -8.15 2.49 -6.23
CA LEU A 253 -7.02 1.55 -6.11
C LEU A 253 -6.56 0.99 -7.46
N ASP A 254 -7.40 1.10 -8.49
CA ASP A 254 -7.10 0.67 -9.87
C ASP A 254 -6.68 -0.81 -9.94
N ILE A 255 -7.43 -1.64 -9.27
CA ILE A 255 -7.28 -3.08 -9.16
C ILE A 255 -8.36 -3.82 -9.94
N ILE A 256 -8.13 -5.09 -10.20
CA ILE A 256 -9.07 -6.03 -10.80
C ILE A 256 -9.10 -7.33 -10.00
N ARG A 257 -10.25 -7.99 -10.00
CA ARG A 257 -10.47 -9.32 -9.43
C ARG A 257 -10.39 -10.35 -10.53
N VAL A 258 -9.58 -11.35 -10.33
CA VAL A 258 -9.46 -12.47 -11.25
C VAL A 258 -9.71 -13.75 -10.46
N TYR A 259 -10.64 -14.56 -10.93
CA TYR A 259 -10.96 -15.83 -10.30
C TYR A 259 -10.18 -16.94 -10.97
N THR A 260 -9.64 -17.83 -10.19
CA THR A 260 -8.94 -19.01 -10.73
C THR A 260 -9.79 -20.25 -10.60
N LYS A 261 -9.66 -21.16 -11.56
CA LYS A 261 -10.27 -22.49 -11.47
C LYS A 261 -9.26 -23.58 -11.85
N PRO A 262 -9.37 -24.78 -11.25
CA PRO A 262 -8.57 -25.92 -11.67
C PRO A 262 -9.05 -26.41 -13.05
N PRO A 263 -8.19 -27.07 -13.85
CA PRO A 263 -8.55 -27.64 -15.13
C PRO A 263 -9.77 -28.57 -15.02
N GLY A 264 -10.81 -28.27 -15.84
CA GLY A 264 -12.08 -29.02 -15.83
C GLY A 264 -12.95 -28.82 -14.59
N GLY A 265 -12.53 -27.99 -13.61
CA GLY A 265 -13.27 -27.69 -12.38
C GLY A 265 -14.19 -26.49 -12.48
N LYS A 266 -14.88 -26.20 -11.38
CA LYS A 266 -15.68 -24.98 -11.22
C LYS A 266 -14.79 -23.86 -10.66
N ALA A 267 -15.08 -22.62 -11.07
CA ALA A 267 -14.45 -21.43 -10.48
C ALA A 267 -14.94 -21.22 -9.05
N ASP A 268 -14.01 -20.87 -8.16
CA ASP A 268 -14.37 -20.30 -6.87
C ASP A 268 -14.51 -18.78 -7.03
N LEU A 269 -15.72 -18.28 -6.85
CA LEU A 269 -16.03 -16.86 -6.98
C LEU A 269 -16.02 -16.13 -5.63
N THR A 270 -15.65 -16.81 -4.54
CA THR A 270 -15.63 -16.24 -3.21
C THR A 270 -14.31 -15.55 -2.90
N GLU A 271 -13.20 -16.08 -3.39
CA GLU A 271 -11.84 -15.58 -3.12
C GLU A 271 -11.10 -15.21 -4.42
N PRO A 272 -11.26 -13.98 -4.93
CA PRO A 272 -10.54 -13.54 -6.13
C PRO A 272 -9.06 -13.30 -5.84
N SER A 273 -8.22 -13.59 -6.81
CA SER A 273 -6.87 -13.03 -6.89
C SER A 273 -6.97 -11.56 -7.27
N VAL A 274 -6.48 -10.66 -6.42
CA VAL A 274 -6.51 -9.22 -6.68
C VAL A 274 -5.18 -8.80 -7.28
N VAL A 275 -5.24 -8.18 -8.46
CA VAL A 275 -4.07 -7.67 -9.18
C VAL A 275 -4.34 -6.26 -9.70
N ARG A 276 -3.31 -5.55 -10.12
CA ARG A 276 -3.48 -4.21 -10.70
C ARG A 276 -4.19 -4.28 -12.05
N ARG A 277 -4.94 -3.25 -12.38
CA ARG A 277 -5.50 -3.10 -13.73
C ARG A 277 -4.38 -3.10 -14.76
N GLY A 278 -4.56 -3.84 -15.86
CA GLY A 278 -3.54 -4.03 -16.88
C GLY A 278 -2.59 -5.20 -16.61
N SER A 279 -2.76 -5.92 -15.50
CA SER A 279 -2.04 -7.16 -15.24
C SER A 279 -2.38 -8.24 -16.27
N THR A 280 -1.41 -9.10 -16.51
CA THR A 280 -1.49 -10.20 -17.48
C THR A 280 -1.80 -11.53 -16.79
N VAL A 281 -2.12 -12.52 -17.60
CA VAL A 281 -2.22 -13.94 -17.14
C VAL A 281 -0.94 -14.39 -16.43
N GLY A 282 0.23 -13.92 -16.89
CA GLY A 282 1.52 -14.21 -16.26
C GLY A 282 1.64 -13.66 -14.85
N ASP A 283 1.13 -12.45 -14.62
CA ASP A 283 1.13 -11.81 -13.31
C ASP A 283 0.21 -12.56 -12.33
N VAL A 284 -0.97 -12.97 -12.79
CA VAL A 284 -1.90 -13.79 -11.98
C VAL A 284 -1.30 -15.16 -11.66
N ALA A 285 -0.64 -15.80 -12.62
CA ALA A 285 0.03 -17.09 -12.38
C ALA A 285 1.13 -16.95 -11.30
N GLU A 286 1.85 -15.83 -11.25
CA GLU A 286 2.86 -15.54 -10.23
C GLU A 286 2.23 -15.33 -8.83
N THR A 287 1.06 -14.69 -8.79
CA THR A 287 0.30 -14.48 -7.54
C THR A 287 -0.19 -15.82 -6.97
N VAL A 288 -0.63 -16.75 -7.83
CA VAL A 288 -1.08 -18.09 -7.40
C VAL A 288 0.10 -18.92 -6.87
N HIS A 289 1.16 -19.07 -7.66
CA HIS A 289 2.39 -19.74 -7.24
C HIS A 289 3.51 -19.53 -8.26
N LYS A 290 4.75 -19.40 -7.79
CA LYS A 290 5.93 -19.20 -8.65
C LYS A 290 6.13 -20.29 -9.70
N ASP A 291 5.75 -21.53 -9.40
CA ASP A 291 5.88 -22.65 -10.36
C ASP A 291 4.85 -22.55 -11.49
N PHE A 292 3.65 -22.01 -11.22
CA PHE A 292 2.68 -21.72 -12.29
C PHE A 292 3.24 -20.66 -13.24
N ALA A 293 3.83 -19.60 -12.74
CA ALA A 293 4.43 -18.56 -13.58
C ALA A 293 5.59 -19.10 -14.44
N ARG A 294 6.40 -20.03 -13.90
CA ARG A 294 7.55 -20.61 -14.63
C ARG A 294 7.15 -21.61 -15.71
N ASN A 295 6.16 -22.45 -15.41
CA ASN A 295 5.79 -23.58 -16.25
C ASN A 295 4.54 -23.30 -17.11
N LEU A 296 4.00 -22.09 -17.07
CA LEU A 296 2.78 -21.70 -17.78
C LEU A 296 2.95 -21.86 -19.29
N LYS A 297 2.19 -22.79 -19.87
CA LYS A 297 2.13 -23.02 -21.31
C LYS A 297 1.10 -22.13 -21.99
N TYR A 298 -0.09 -22.08 -21.41
CA TYR A 298 -1.21 -21.23 -21.85
C TYR A 298 -2.24 -21.11 -20.71
N ALA A 299 -3.21 -20.23 -20.88
CA ALA A 299 -4.39 -20.17 -20.04
C ALA A 299 -5.66 -20.21 -20.88
N GLN A 300 -6.78 -20.53 -20.23
CA GLN A 300 -8.11 -20.30 -20.77
C GLN A 300 -8.79 -19.22 -19.97
N VAL A 301 -9.48 -18.30 -20.62
CA VAL A 301 -10.15 -17.16 -20.01
C VAL A 301 -11.63 -17.17 -20.35
N TRP A 302 -12.47 -16.92 -19.34
CA TRP A 302 -13.89 -16.67 -19.42
C TRP A 302 -14.17 -15.26 -18.90
N GLY A 303 -14.99 -14.51 -19.60
CA GLY A 303 -15.34 -13.12 -19.29
C GLY A 303 -14.92 -12.18 -20.39
N SER A 304 -13.75 -11.56 -20.33
CA SER A 304 -13.28 -10.57 -21.33
C SER A 304 -12.79 -11.16 -22.65
N GLY A 305 -12.67 -12.48 -22.74
CA GLY A 305 -12.31 -13.17 -23.98
C GLY A 305 -13.34 -12.97 -25.11
N LYS A 306 -12.92 -13.18 -26.37
CA LYS A 306 -13.83 -13.17 -27.53
C LYS A 306 -14.92 -14.23 -27.44
N PHE A 307 -14.66 -15.33 -26.76
CA PHE A 307 -15.59 -16.42 -26.43
C PHE A 307 -15.13 -17.11 -25.15
N ASP A 308 -16.05 -17.75 -24.48
CA ASP A 308 -15.81 -18.46 -23.22
C ASP A 308 -14.80 -19.61 -23.40
N GLY A 309 -13.82 -19.65 -22.50
CA GLY A 309 -12.72 -20.64 -22.57
C GLY A 309 -11.70 -20.33 -23.65
N GLN A 310 -11.60 -19.09 -24.10
CA GLN A 310 -10.60 -18.69 -25.08
C GLN A 310 -9.19 -19.00 -24.57
N ARG A 311 -8.45 -19.75 -25.40
CA ARG A 311 -7.02 -19.99 -25.11
C ARG A 311 -6.21 -18.73 -25.37
N VAL A 312 -5.46 -18.31 -24.36
CA VAL A 312 -4.65 -17.11 -24.38
C VAL A 312 -3.21 -17.39 -23.96
N ARG A 313 -2.31 -16.46 -24.29
CA ARG A 313 -0.90 -16.53 -23.89
C ARG A 313 -0.66 -15.78 -22.59
N ARG A 314 0.56 -15.89 -22.08
CA ARG A 314 1.01 -15.28 -20.83
C ARG A 314 0.82 -13.76 -20.78
N ASP A 315 0.94 -13.07 -21.91
CA ASP A 315 0.87 -11.62 -22.07
C ASP A 315 -0.56 -11.07 -22.26
N TYR A 316 -1.57 -11.93 -22.19
CA TYR A 316 -2.97 -11.51 -22.30
C TYR A 316 -3.36 -10.64 -21.10
N ILE A 317 -3.87 -9.43 -21.35
CA ILE A 317 -4.31 -8.47 -20.33
C ILE A 317 -5.71 -8.86 -19.86
N LEU A 318 -5.83 -9.06 -18.53
CA LEU A 318 -7.07 -9.46 -17.88
C LEU A 318 -7.94 -8.25 -17.51
N GLN A 319 -9.24 -8.51 -17.36
CA GLN A 319 -10.25 -7.55 -16.93
C GLN A 319 -10.86 -7.98 -15.59
N ASP A 320 -11.53 -7.02 -14.91
CA ASP A 320 -12.22 -7.32 -13.65
C ASP A 320 -13.34 -8.35 -13.87
N GLY A 321 -13.34 -9.39 -13.05
CA GLY A 321 -14.31 -10.49 -13.13
C GLY A 321 -13.89 -11.65 -14.03
N ASP A 322 -12.73 -11.60 -14.69
CA ASP A 322 -12.26 -12.71 -15.51
C ASP A 322 -12.03 -13.97 -14.67
N ILE A 323 -12.39 -15.12 -15.25
CA ILE A 323 -12.06 -16.44 -14.71
C ILE A 323 -10.92 -17.01 -15.54
N VAL A 324 -9.88 -17.51 -14.87
CA VAL A 324 -8.67 -18.01 -15.53
C VAL A 324 -8.41 -19.45 -15.11
N GLU A 325 -8.17 -20.32 -16.09
CA GLU A 325 -7.67 -21.67 -15.93
C GLU A 325 -6.23 -21.73 -16.42
N LEU A 326 -5.29 -22.02 -15.53
CA LEU A 326 -3.86 -22.04 -15.83
C LEU A 326 -3.41 -23.44 -16.21
N HIS A 327 -2.73 -23.60 -17.37
CA HIS A 327 -2.18 -24.85 -17.85
C HIS A 327 -0.65 -24.80 -17.83
N ILE A 328 -0.03 -25.70 -17.07
CA ILE A 328 1.42 -25.85 -16.88
C ILE A 328 1.95 -27.11 -17.54
#